data_88056b7cf240948127ca066a8b187d0b
#
_entry.id   88056b7cf240948127ca066a8b187d0b
#
_cell.length_a   1.000
_cell.length_b   1.000
_cell.length_c   1.000
_cell.angle_alpha   90.00
_cell.angle_beta   90.00
_cell.angle_gamma   90.00
#
_symmetry.space_group_name_H-M   'P 1'
#
loop_
_entity.id
_entity.type
_entity.pdbx_description
1 polymer ?
#
loop_
_entity_poly.entity_id
_entity_poly.type
_entity_poly.pdbx_seq_one_letter_code
_entity_poly.pdbx_strand_id
1 'polypeptide(L)'
;MKWEPEIPRWKQVYAVMSERVVDGTYPPGERLPSAMAICDEFGISQVTAKRVLTELRQAGLAYMEPGIGTFASPLPEAPNS
;
A
#
# COMPACT_ATOMS: atom_id res chain seq x y z
N MET A 1 -7.19 -8.89 11.25
CA MET A 1 -7.28 -7.45 11.49
C MET A 1 -8.64 -7.10 12.05
N LYS A 2 -8.68 -6.21 13.02
CA LYS A 2 -9.93 -5.84 13.65
C LYS A 2 -10.52 -4.65 12.91
N TRP A 3 -11.70 -4.83 12.33
CA TRP A 3 -12.29 -3.80 11.47
C TRP A 3 -13.12 -2.80 12.26
N GLU A 4 -12.95 -1.50 11.94
CA GLU A 4 -13.83 -0.46 12.44
C GLU A 4 -15.06 -0.43 11.54
N PRO A 5 -16.27 -0.61 12.10
CA PRO A 5 -17.45 -0.79 11.25
C PRO A 5 -17.86 0.43 10.44
N GLU A 6 -17.44 1.63 10.84
CA GLU A 6 -17.86 2.84 10.14
C GLU A 6 -16.85 3.33 9.10
N ILE A 7 -15.72 2.63 8.97
CA ILE A 7 -14.67 3.03 8.04
C ILE A 7 -14.55 1.95 6.97
N PRO A 8 -14.54 2.31 5.69
CA PRO A 8 -14.35 1.32 4.64
C PRO A 8 -13.09 0.50 4.86
N ARG A 9 -13.16 -0.79 4.58
CA ARG A 9 -12.04 -1.68 4.84
C ARG A 9 -10.80 -1.28 4.05
N TRP A 10 -10.98 -0.81 2.81
CA TRP A 10 -9.83 -0.41 2.01
C TRP A 10 -9.05 0.72 2.68
N LYS A 11 -9.75 1.65 3.35
CA LYS A 11 -9.06 2.75 4.03
C LYS A 11 -8.23 2.26 5.21
N GLN A 12 -8.72 1.25 5.90
CA GLN A 12 -8.01 0.69 7.05
C GLN A 12 -6.78 -0.07 6.60
N VAL A 13 -6.89 -0.84 5.53
CA VAL A 13 -5.74 -1.54 4.96
C VAL A 13 -4.75 -0.53 4.39
N TYR A 14 -5.25 0.50 3.70
CA TYR A 14 -4.41 1.55 3.16
C TYR A 14 -3.59 2.22 4.28
N ALA A 15 -4.22 2.50 5.43
CA ALA A 15 -3.53 3.13 6.55
C ALA A 15 -2.37 2.25 7.05
N VAL A 16 -2.59 0.94 7.15
CA VAL A 16 -1.55 0.02 7.58
C VAL A 16 -0.42 -0.02 6.57
N MET A 17 -0.75 -0.16 5.29
CA MET A 17 0.28 -0.30 4.26
C MET A 17 1.05 1.01 4.03
N SER A 18 0.35 2.16 4.10
CA SER A 18 1.03 3.43 3.95
C SER A 18 2.01 3.65 5.10
N GLU A 19 1.64 3.26 6.31
CA GLU A 19 2.56 3.34 7.43
C GLU A 19 3.78 2.46 7.22
N ARG A 20 3.60 1.26 6.67
CA ARG A 20 4.71 0.36 6.38
C ARG A 20 5.66 0.92 5.33
N VAL A 21 5.13 1.68 4.36
CA VAL A 21 5.99 2.36 3.39
C VAL A 21 6.77 3.47 4.07
N VAL A 22 6.09 4.26 4.91
CA VAL A 22 6.72 5.39 5.57
C VAL A 22 7.78 4.95 6.57
N ASP A 23 7.51 3.87 7.32
CA ASP A 23 8.44 3.44 8.36
C ASP A 23 9.55 2.51 7.84
N GLY A 24 9.53 2.19 6.55
CA GLY A 24 10.59 1.38 5.96
C GLY A 24 10.34 -0.13 6.03
N THR A 25 9.18 -0.56 6.52
CA THR A 25 8.83 -2.00 6.49
C THR A 25 8.81 -2.50 5.05
N TYR A 26 8.29 -1.66 4.13
CA TYR A 26 8.45 -1.87 2.70
C TYR A 26 9.50 -0.86 2.23
N PRO A 27 10.78 -1.25 2.13
CA PRO A 27 11.84 -0.28 1.80
C PRO A 27 11.64 0.32 0.41
N PRO A 28 12.14 1.54 0.18
CA PRO A 28 12.03 2.17 -1.14
C PRO A 28 12.63 1.28 -2.23
N GLY A 29 11.89 1.16 -3.34
CA GLY A 29 12.32 0.33 -4.45
C GLY A 29 12.00 -1.15 -4.31
N GLU A 30 11.51 -1.57 -3.15
CA GLU A 30 11.13 -2.97 -2.93
C GLU A 30 9.72 -3.21 -3.42
N ARG A 31 9.47 -4.42 -3.90
CA ARG A 31 8.16 -4.79 -4.40
C ARG A 31 7.16 -4.90 -3.26
N LEU A 32 6.02 -4.25 -3.43
CA LEU A 32 4.92 -4.37 -2.48
C LEU A 32 4.22 -5.71 -2.67
N PRO A 33 3.49 -6.18 -1.63
CA PRO A 33 2.67 -7.38 -1.79
C PRO A 33 1.70 -7.22 -2.95
N SER A 34 1.46 -8.32 -3.66
CA SER A 34 0.47 -8.34 -4.74
C SER A 34 -0.93 -8.21 -4.17
N ALA A 35 -1.91 -7.94 -5.04
CA ALA A 35 -3.30 -7.90 -4.59
C ALA A 35 -3.70 -9.21 -3.92
N MET A 36 -3.24 -10.34 -4.46
CA MET A 36 -3.54 -11.64 -3.88
C MET A 36 -2.95 -11.76 -2.46
N ALA A 37 -1.71 -11.34 -2.29
CA ALA A 37 -1.06 -11.39 -0.97
C ALA A 37 -1.78 -10.47 0.02
N ILE A 38 -2.22 -9.31 -0.43
CA ILE A 38 -2.98 -8.39 0.42
C ILE A 38 -4.31 -9.00 0.82
N CYS A 39 -4.99 -9.66 -0.12
CA CYS A 39 -6.22 -10.40 0.18
C CYS A 39 -5.98 -11.40 1.30
N ASP A 40 -4.91 -12.17 1.18
CA ASP A 40 -4.61 -13.22 2.15
C ASP A 40 -4.24 -12.64 3.51
N GLU A 41 -3.45 -11.58 3.51
CA GLU A 41 -3.00 -11.01 4.78
C GLU A 41 -4.14 -10.35 5.55
N PHE A 42 -4.99 -9.60 4.86
CA PHE A 42 -6.00 -8.78 5.52
C PHE A 42 -7.42 -9.35 5.45
N GLY A 43 -7.63 -10.44 4.71
CA GLY A 43 -8.96 -11.02 4.60
C GLY A 43 -9.93 -10.15 3.83
N ILE A 44 -9.49 -9.52 2.75
CA ILE A 44 -10.34 -8.66 1.91
C ILE A 44 -10.39 -9.21 0.49
N SER A 45 -11.34 -8.70 -0.31
CA SER A 45 -11.47 -9.14 -1.70
C SER A 45 -10.34 -8.57 -2.56
N GLN A 46 -10.13 -9.19 -3.74
CA GLN A 46 -9.13 -8.69 -4.68
C GLN A 46 -9.46 -7.28 -5.16
N VAL A 47 -10.74 -6.98 -5.35
CA VAL A 47 -11.16 -5.64 -5.77
C VAL A 47 -10.73 -4.61 -4.73
N THR A 48 -10.96 -4.92 -3.46
CA THR A 48 -10.56 -4.03 -2.37
C THR A 48 -9.05 -3.91 -2.30
N ALA A 49 -8.32 -5.02 -2.45
CA ALA A 49 -6.86 -5.01 -2.43
C ALA A 49 -6.29 -4.16 -3.57
N LYS A 50 -6.86 -4.30 -4.77
CA LYS A 50 -6.43 -3.49 -5.91
C LYS A 50 -6.67 -2.00 -5.66
N ARG A 51 -7.77 -1.68 -5.00
CA ARG A 51 -8.05 -0.30 -4.65
C ARG A 51 -6.98 0.25 -3.70
N VAL A 52 -6.56 -0.55 -2.72
CA VAL A 52 -5.50 -0.13 -1.81
C VAL A 52 -4.23 0.22 -2.58
N LEU A 53 -3.83 -0.65 -3.51
CA LEU A 53 -2.63 -0.39 -4.31
C LEU A 53 -2.79 0.86 -5.16
N THR A 54 -3.97 1.08 -5.75
CA THR A 54 -4.24 2.28 -6.54
C THR A 54 -4.14 3.53 -5.68
N GLU A 55 -4.70 3.49 -4.47
CA GLU A 55 -4.66 4.65 -3.58
C GLU A 55 -3.22 4.95 -3.13
N LEU A 56 -2.42 3.91 -2.90
CA LEU A 56 -1.00 4.12 -2.58
C LEU A 56 -0.28 4.81 -3.73
N ARG A 57 -0.57 4.41 -4.98
CA ARG A 57 0.05 5.05 -6.13
C ARG A 57 -0.40 6.50 -6.27
N GLN A 58 -1.69 6.77 -6.06
CA GLN A 58 -2.19 8.14 -6.16
C GLN A 58 -1.62 9.05 -5.08
N ALA A 59 -1.29 8.48 -3.93
CA ALA A 59 -0.68 9.23 -2.84
C ALA A 59 0.83 9.40 -3.02
N GLY A 60 1.41 8.83 -4.07
CA GLY A 60 2.85 8.93 -4.30
C GLY A 60 3.67 7.98 -3.45
N LEU A 61 3.03 7.02 -2.78
CA LEU A 61 3.72 6.07 -1.92
C LEU A 61 4.13 4.80 -2.66
N ALA A 62 3.66 4.63 -3.88
CA ALA A 62 3.97 3.46 -4.68
C ALA A 62 3.99 3.83 -6.15
N TYR A 63 4.69 3.03 -6.96
CA TYR A 63 4.68 3.17 -8.40
C TYR A 63 4.58 1.78 -9.03
N MET A 64 4.07 1.72 -10.26
CA MET A 64 3.88 0.46 -10.94
C MET A 64 4.84 0.32 -12.11
N GLU A 65 5.47 -0.88 -12.19
CA GLU A 65 6.25 -1.25 -13.36
C GLU A 65 5.39 -2.22 -14.16
N PRO A 66 4.93 -1.85 -15.36
CA PRO A 66 4.03 -2.70 -16.12
C PRO A 66 4.63 -4.11 -16.33
N GLY A 67 3.82 -5.12 -16.09
CA GLY A 67 4.24 -6.50 -16.24
C GLY A 67 5.11 -7.05 -15.13
N ILE A 68 5.49 -6.22 -14.15
CA ILE A 68 6.35 -6.64 -13.06
C ILE A 68 5.66 -6.55 -11.71
N GLY A 69 5.11 -5.39 -11.37
CA GLY A 69 4.40 -5.23 -10.11
C GLY A 69 4.42 -3.81 -9.61
N THR A 70 4.00 -3.65 -8.36
CA THR A 70 3.95 -2.37 -7.68
C THR A 70 5.06 -2.32 -6.64
N PHE A 71 5.74 -1.19 -6.58
CA PHE A 71 6.92 -1.01 -5.74
C PHE A 71 6.75 0.18 -4.82
N ALA A 72 7.40 0.13 -3.66
CA ALA A 72 7.38 1.26 -2.74
C ALA A 72 8.19 2.41 -3.32
N SER A 73 7.59 3.60 -3.32
CA SER A 73 8.29 4.79 -3.81
C SER A 73 9.31 5.27 -2.80
N PRO A 74 10.43 5.86 -3.26
CA PRO A 74 11.27 6.59 -2.34
C PRO A 74 10.49 7.76 -1.77
N LEU A 75 10.60 7.97 -0.45
CA LEU A 75 9.92 9.10 0.16
C LEU A 75 10.65 10.39 -0.21
N PRO A 76 9.93 11.50 -0.35
CA PRO A 76 10.61 12.77 -0.60
C PRO A 76 11.50 13.10 0.56
N GLU A 77 12.69 13.64 0.24
CA GLU A 77 13.55 14.09 1.29
C GLU A 77 12.94 15.32 1.93
N ALA A 78 13.18 15.48 3.20
CA ALA A 78 12.68 16.66 3.88
C ALA A 78 13.29 17.89 3.24
N PRO A 79 12.52 18.95 3.08
CA PRO A 79 13.04 20.15 2.44
C PRO A 79 14.19 20.69 3.24
N ASN A 80 15.21 21.00 2.58
CA ASN A 80 16.27 21.51 3.10
C ASN A 80 16.78 20.95 4.06
N SER A 81 16.28 20.01 3.93
CA SER A 81 16.94 19.21 4.82
C SER A 81 18.19 19.24 4.36
#